data_fe2e2e6e014592eea5994e8c560cfd7b
#
_entry.id   fe2e2e6e014592eea5994e8c560cfd7b
#
_cell.length_a   1.000
_cell.length_b   1.000
_cell.length_c   1.000
_cell.angle_alpha   90.00
_cell.angle_beta   90.00
_cell.angle_gamma   90.00
#
_symmetry.space_group_name_H-M   'P 1'
#
loop_
_entity.id
_entity.type
_entity.pdbx_description
1 polymer ?
#
loop_
_entity_poly.entity_id
_entity_poly.type
_entity_poly.pdbx_seq_one_letter_code
_entity_poly.pdbx_strand_id
1 'polypeptide(L)'
;QVMNVDMKALQALTTEKEMSLNALVIAIEGAVLTAYNHTDHALEHARCHLERETGEIQIFVPVFSETGDRIGEVQDRNEEFTRVATSTARQAIKQYMRQTKDAGIVSELSMSVGDVISGMVEQGRDGKMIYVNLGKTEGKVPPQEQVPGEHFEHGDRIKCFVVDVK
;
A
#
# COMPACT_ATOMS: atom_id res chain seq x y z
N GLN A 1 10.70 -12.66 23.74
CA GLN A 1 10.74 -11.39 22.98
C GLN A 1 9.34 -11.08 22.49
N VAL A 2 8.86 -9.84 22.69
CA VAL A 2 7.49 -9.43 22.36
C VAL A 2 7.51 -8.71 20.99
N MET A 3 6.52 -9.05 20.13
CA MET A 3 6.32 -8.38 18.83
C MET A 3 5.62 -7.06 19.04
N ASN A 4 6.34 -5.94 18.88
CA ASN A 4 5.77 -4.61 19.09
C ASN A 4 5.87 -3.72 17.86
N VAL A 5 4.81 -2.96 17.63
CA VAL A 5 4.75 -1.85 16.69
C VAL A 5 4.71 -0.54 17.47
N ASP A 6 5.43 0.48 17.01
CA ASP A 6 5.39 1.81 17.61
C ASP A 6 4.06 2.51 17.29
N MET A 7 3.10 2.43 18.21
CA MET A 7 1.76 2.99 18.02
C MET A 7 1.77 4.52 17.96
N LYS A 8 2.71 5.17 18.64
CA LYS A 8 2.83 6.65 18.58
C LYS A 8 3.28 7.09 17.19
N ALA A 9 4.23 6.37 16.60
CA ALA A 9 4.66 6.63 15.23
C ALA A 9 3.52 6.37 14.23
N LEU A 10 2.73 5.32 14.39
CA LEU A 10 1.55 5.05 13.57
C LEU A 10 0.48 6.14 13.68
N GLN A 11 0.19 6.59 14.89
CA GLN A 11 -0.77 7.68 15.11
C GLN A 11 -0.29 8.99 14.47
N ALA A 12 0.98 9.32 14.58
CA ALA A 12 1.56 10.48 13.93
C ALA A 12 1.45 10.40 12.40
N LEU A 13 1.77 9.25 11.81
CA LEU A 13 1.65 9.01 10.36
C LEU A 13 0.20 9.13 9.88
N THR A 14 -0.76 8.57 10.60
CA THR A 14 -2.17 8.63 10.22
C THR A 14 -2.74 10.03 10.31
N THR A 15 -2.31 10.83 11.29
CA THR A 15 -2.70 12.23 11.42
C THR A 15 -2.09 13.08 10.32
N GLU A 16 -0.80 12.91 10.04
CA GLU A 16 -0.06 13.66 9.02
C GLU A 16 -0.54 13.37 7.60
N LYS A 17 -0.92 12.12 7.31
CA LYS A 17 -1.37 11.65 5.99
C LYS A 17 -2.88 11.60 5.81
N GLU A 18 -3.66 12.05 6.79
CA GLU A 18 -5.13 11.96 6.80
C GLU A 18 -5.66 10.53 6.56
N MET A 19 -4.95 9.54 7.09
CA MET A 19 -5.28 8.12 6.94
C MET A 19 -6.04 7.60 8.16
N SER A 20 -6.85 6.55 7.96
CA SER A 20 -7.51 5.86 9.06
C SER A 20 -6.54 4.95 9.81
N LEU A 21 -6.37 5.18 11.12
CA LEU A 21 -5.60 4.28 11.98
C LEU A 21 -6.19 2.85 11.97
N ASN A 22 -7.51 2.72 11.98
CA ASN A 22 -8.19 1.43 11.89
C ASN A 22 -7.82 0.66 10.63
N ALA A 23 -7.85 1.32 9.47
CA ALA A 23 -7.51 0.69 8.20
C ALA A 23 -6.04 0.23 8.20
N LEU A 24 -5.14 1.02 8.75
CA LEU A 24 -3.72 0.66 8.85
C LEU A 24 -3.51 -0.53 9.80
N VAL A 25 -4.19 -0.55 10.95
CA VAL A 25 -4.14 -1.68 11.89
C VAL A 25 -4.66 -2.96 11.25
N ILE A 26 -5.78 -2.92 10.54
CA ILE A 26 -6.33 -4.07 9.81
C ILE A 26 -5.35 -4.57 8.74
N ALA A 27 -4.70 -3.66 8.02
CA ALA A 27 -3.70 -4.02 7.01
C ALA A 27 -2.48 -4.74 7.63
N ILE A 28 -2.01 -4.27 8.77
CA ILE A 28 -0.90 -4.91 9.52
C ILE A 28 -1.32 -6.30 10.02
N GLU A 29 -2.48 -6.41 10.66
CA GLU A 29 -3.00 -7.69 11.16
C GLU A 29 -3.15 -8.71 10.03
N GLY A 30 -3.70 -8.31 8.89
CA GLY A 30 -3.86 -9.17 7.72
C GLY A 30 -2.54 -9.64 7.12
N ALA A 31 -1.55 -8.76 7.00
CA ALA A 31 -0.23 -9.10 6.48
C ALA A 31 0.54 -10.04 7.41
N VAL A 32 0.49 -9.78 8.71
CA VAL A 32 1.13 -10.63 9.71
C VAL A 32 0.49 -12.02 9.76
N LEU A 33 -0.84 -12.09 9.71
CA LEU A 33 -1.57 -13.36 9.67
C LEU A 33 -1.25 -14.17 8.41
N THR A 34 -1.17 -13.52 7.27
CA THR A 34 -0.76 -14.15 6.01
C THR A 34 0.64 -14.73 6.13
N ALA A 35 1.59 -13.98 6.67
CA ALA A 35 2.95 -14.48 6.91
C ALA A 35 2.98 -15.65 7.90
N TYR A 36 2.18 -15.59 8.96
CA TYR A 36 2.05 -16.69 9.91
C TYR A 36 1.56 -17.97 9.24
N ASN A 37 0.51 -17.88 8.42
CA ASN A 37 -0.06 -19.03 7.72
C ASN A 37 0.90 -19.68 6.70
N HIS A 38 1.95 -18.99 6.31
CA HIS A 38 2.99 -19.52 5.44
C HIS A 38 4.15 -20.19 6.20
N THR A 39 4.13 -20.16 7.51
CA THR A 39 5.12 -20.88 8.32
C THR A 39 4.78 -22.36 8.46
N ASP A 40 5.79 -23.22 8.60
CA ASP A 40 5.60 -24.67 8.78
C ASP A 40 4.91 -25.04 10.11
N HIS A 41 4.87 -24.09 11.04
CA HIS A 41 4.29 -24.26 12.38
C HIS A 41 2.94 -23.54 12.54
N ALA A 42 2.36 -23.06 11.45
CA ALA A 42 1.08 -22.38 11.50
C ALA A 42 -0.03 -23.33 11.97
N LEU A 43 -0.77 -22.88 12.98
CA LEU A 43 -1.93 -23.57 13.49
C LEU A 43 -3.19 -23.10 12.74
N GLU A 44 -4.14 -24.03 12.57
CA GLU A 44 -5.36 -23.75 11.82
C GLU A 44 -6.25 -22.75 12.54
N HIS A 45 -6.99 -21.96 11.76
CA HIS A 45 -7.94 -20.97 12.25
C HIS A 45 -7.34 -19.87 13.14
N ALA A 46 -6.06 -19.58 13.00
CA ALA A 46 -5.40 -18.50 13.71
C ALA A 46 -5.95 -17.13 13.31
N ARG A 47 -5.96 -16.21 14.26
CA ARG A 47 -6.23 -14.79 14.02
C ARG A 47 -5.10 -13.93 14.56
N CYS A 48 -4.87 -12.78 13.95
CA CYS A 48 -3.91 -11.79 14.40
C CYS A 48 -4.63 -10.61 15.06
N HIS A 49 -4.13 -10.17 16.20
CA HIS A 49 -4.60 -8.98 16.89
C HIS A 49 -3.42 -8.05 17.19
N LEU A 50 -3.60 -6.78 16.86
CA LEU A 50 -2.68 -5.71 17.23
C LEU A 50 -3.28 -4.92 18.40
N GLU A 51 -2.63 -5.01 19.57
CA GLU A 51 -3.02 -4.23 20.74
C GLU A 51 -2.69 -2.76 20.52
N ARG A 52 -3.70 -1.91 20.57
CA ARG A 52 -3.57 -0.49 20.20
C ARG A 52 -2.86 0.37 21.23
N GLU A 53 -2.89 -0.04 22.48
CA GLU A 53 -2.23 0.70 23.57
C GLU A 53 -0.73 0.41 23.63
N THR A 54 -0.36 -0.85 23.48
CA THR A 54 1.03 -1.30 23.60
C THR A 54 1.74 -1.50 22.27
N GLY A 55 0.99 -1.69 21.17
CA GLY A 55 1.52 -2.08 19.86
C GLY A 55 1.94 -3.53 19.75
N GLU A 56 1.58 -4.36 20.74
CA GLU A 56 1.89 -5.79 20.72
C GLU A 56 1.10 -6.53 19.64
N ILE A 57 1.79 -7.32 18.83
CA ILE A 57 1.18 -8.21 17.85
C ILE A 57 1.00 -9.58 18.48
N GLN A 58 -0.24 -10.08 18.46
CA GLN A 58 -0.63 -11.34 19.10
C GLN A 58 -1.29 -12.27 18.07
N ILE A 59 -0.91 -13.53 18.07
CA ILE A 59 -1.56 -14.58 17.29
C ILE A 59 -2.38 -15.44 18.25
N PHE A 60 -3.68 -15.56 18.00
CA PHE A 60 -4.59 -16.39 18.76
C PHE A 60 -5.09 -17.56 17.93
N VAL A 61 -5.14 -18.73 18.56
CA VAL A 61 -5.59 -19.97 17.95
C VAL A 61 -6.76 -20.52 18.75
N PRO A 62 -7.88 -20.91 18.11
CA PRO A 62 -9.01 -21.49 18.82
C PRO A 62 -8.67 -22.87 19.40
N VAL A 63 -9.21 -23.15 20.56
CA VAL A 63 -9.15 -24.48 21.20
C VAL A 63 -10.52 -25.12 21.08
N PHE A 64 -10.54 -26.35 20.59
CA PHE A 64 -11.76 -27.15 20.43
C PHE A 64 -11.80 -28.28 21.45
N SER A 65 -13.02 -28.65 21.90
CA SER A 65 -13.27 -29.82 22.72
C SER A 65 -13.15 -31.10 21.89
N GLU A 66 -13.15 -32.24 22.56
CA GLU A 66 -13.22 -33.57 21.90
C GLU A 66 -14.47 -33.75 21.03
N THR A 67 -15.53 -32.96 21.31
CA THR A 67 -16.78 -32.96 20.55
C THR A 67 -16.78 -31.95 19.37
N GLY A 68 -15.67 -31.20 19.18
CA GLY A 68 -15.52 -30.25 18.11
C GLY A 68 -16.07 -28.84 18.42
N ASP A 69 -16.51 -28.58 19.63
CA ASP A 69 -16.99 -27.27 20.06
C ASP A 69 -15.85 -26.35 20.44
N ARG A 70 -15.91 -25.08 20.00
CA ARG A 70 -14.92 -24.08 20.39
C ARG A 70 -15.08 -23.71 21.87
N ILE A 71 -14.04 -23.99 22.67
CA ILE A 71 -14.05 -23.76 24.12
C ILE A 71 -13.21 -22.57 24.56
N GLY A 72 -12.38 -22.01 23.68
CA GLY A 72 -11.54 -20.86 24.00
C GLY A 72 -10.51 -20.54 22.93
N GLU A 73 -9.56 -19.70 23.31
CA GLU A 73 -8.40 -19.34 22.49
C GLU A 73 -7.13 -19.39 23.34
N VAL A 74 -6.02 -19.71 22.69
CA VAL A 74 -4.67 -19.61 23.27
C VAL A 74 -3.79 -18.76 22.38
N GLN A 75 -2.86 -18.02 22.98
CA GLN A 75 -1.88 -17.25 22.24
C GLN A 75 -0.73 -18.16 21.78
N ASP A 76 -0.45 -18.16 20.48
CA ASP A 76 0.74 -18.80 19.94
C ASP A 76 1.94 -17.84 20.05
N ARG A 77 2.95 -18.25 20.82
CA ARG A 77 4.18 -17.49 21.07
C ARG A 77 5.39 -18.15 20.40
N ASN A 78 5.36 -18.26 19.09
CA ASN A 78 6.47 -18.79 18.31
C ASN A 78 7.61 -17.75 18.22
N GLU A 79 8.76 -18.06 18.80
CA GLU A 79 9.92 -17.16 18.81
C GLU A 79 10.51 -16.92 17.43
N GLU A 80 10.49 -17.91 16.57
CA GLU A 80 10.98 -17.80 15.20
C GLU A 80 10.10 -16.81 14.40
N PHE A 81 8.80 -16.96 14.52
CA PHE A 81 7.85 -16.06 13.87
C PHE A 81 7.94 -14.63 14.42
N THR A 82 8.26 -14.45 15.69
CA THR A 82 8.41 -13.12 16.32
C THR A 82 9.39 -12.23 15.56
N ARG A 83 10.48 -12.79 15.05
CA ARG A 83 11.48 -12.05 14.27
C ARG A 83 10.93 -11.61 12.91
N VAL A 84 10.16 -12.46 12.27
CA VAL A 84 9.58 -12.20 10.94
C VAL A 84 8.42 -11.21 11.04
N ALA A 85 7.61 -11.30 12.08
CA ALA A 85 6.41 -10.47 12.25
C ALA A 85 6.70 -8.97 12.29
N THR A 86 7.76 -8.54 12.97
CA THR A 86 8.14 -7.12 13.01
C THR A 86 8.54 -6.59 11.64
N SER A 87 9.30 -7.37 10.88
CA SER A 87 9.67 -7.02 9.51
C SER A 87 8.45 -6.97 8.58
N THR A 88 7.56 -7.95 8.70
CA THR A 88 6.30 -8.01 7.95
C THR A 88 5.41 -6.82 8.24
N ALA A 89 5.26 -6.43 9.51
CA ALA A 89 4.49 -5.26 9.91
C ALA A 89 5.05 -3.96 9.29
N ARG A 90 6.36 -3.78 9.30
CA ARG A 90 7.01 -2.62 8.65
C ARG A 90 6.77 -2.58 7.15
N GLN A 91 6.84 -3.72 6.47
CA GLN A 91 6.56 -3.82 5.04
C GLN A 91 5.09 -3.52 4.74
N ALA A 92 4.15 -4.01 5.55
CA ALA A 92 2.73 -3.74 5.43
C ALA A 92 2.43 -2.23 5.56
N ILE A 93 3.04 -1.55 6.52
CA ILE A 93 2.91 -0.10 6.69
C ILE A 93 3.40 0.65 5.45
N LYS A 94 4.58 0.31 4.96
CA LYS A 94 5.16 0.93 3.74
C LYS A 94 4.29 0.71 2.51
N GLN A 95 3.78 -0.50 2.34
CA GLN A 95 2.91 -0.86 1.22
C GLN A 95 1.58 -0.12 1.29
N TYR A 96 0.95 -0.07 2.46
CA TYR A 96 -0.30 0.64 2.67
C TYR A 96 -0.16 2.15 2.37
N MET A 97 0.91 2.78 2.85
CA MET A 97 1.20 4.18 2.58
C MET A 97 1.41 4.46 1.10
N ARG A 98 2.08 3.55 0.40
CA ARG A 98 2.31 3.65 -1.04
C ARG A 98 1.00 3.55 -1.83
N GLN A 99 0.19 2.55 -1.52
CA GLN A 99 -1.14 2.37 -2.13
C GLN A 99 -2.05 3.58 -1.90
N THR A 100 -2.07 4.12 -0.70
CA THR A 100 -2.88 5.31 -0.36
C THR A 100 -2.40 6.55 -1.14
N LYS A 101 -1.08 6.72 -1.28
CA LYS A 101 -0.50 7.80 -2.08
C LYS A 101 -0.88 7.68 -3.56
N ASP A 102 -0.74 6.49 -4.15
CA ASP A 102 -1.08 6.22 -5.54
C ASP A 102 -2.58 6.40 -5.79
N ALA A 103 -3.43 5.91 -4.91
CA ALA A 103 -4.89 6.11 -4.97
C ALA A 103 -5.27 7.60 -4.89
N GLY A 104 -4.59 8.38 -4.04
CA GLY A 104 -4.78 9.82 -3.94
C GLY A 104 -4.41 10.55 -5.23
N ILE A 105 -3.30 10.19 -5.87
CA ILE A 105 -2.86 10.73 -7.16
C ILE A 105 -3.86 10.39 -8.27
N VAL A 106 -4.29 9.14 -8.37
CA VAL A 106 -5.28 8.69 -9.36
C VAL A 106 -6.60 9.43 -9.17
N SER A 107 -7.08 9.60 -7.93
CA SER A 107 -8.29 10.35 -7.64
C SER A 107 -8.18 11.82 -8.04
N GLU A 108 -7.08 12.48 -7.73
CA GLU A 108 -6.82 13.88 -8.08
C GLU A 108 -6.78 14.07 -9.61
N LEU A 109 -6.09 13.19 -10.33
CA LEU A 109 -6.01 13.24 -11.79
C LEU A 109 -7.31 12.82 -12.48
N SER A 110 -8.07 11.89 -11.90
CA SER A 110 -9.39 11.51 -12.43
C SER A 110 -10.38 12.66 -12.45
N MET A 111 -10.27 13.59 -11.52
CA MET A 111 -11.05 14.84 -11.53
C MET A 111 -10.68 15.76 -12.70
N SER A 112 -9.51 15.57 -13.29
CA SER A 112 -8.99 16.35 -14.44
C SER A 112 -9.28 15.70 -15.80
N VAL A 113 -9.93 14.53 -15.83
CA VAL A 113 -10.33 13.88 -17.10
C VAL A 113 -11.27 14.82 -17.87
N GLY A 114 -10.94 15.08 -19.14
CA GLY A 114 -11.63 16.06 -19.96
C GLY A 114 -11.07 17.49 -19.87
N ASP A 115 -10.10 17.74 -19.00
CA ASP A 115 -9.43 19.02 -18.87
C ASP A 115 -8.05 19.02 -19.56
N VAL A 116 -7.55 20.24 -19.81
CA VAL A 116 -6.19 20.44 -20.35
C VAL A 116 -5.25 20.75 -19.19
N ILE A 117 -4.21 19.94 -19.06
CA ILE A 117 -3.15 20.12 -18.09
C ILE A 117 -1.81 20.40 -18.76
N SER A 118 -0.92 21.10 -18.04
CA SER A 118 0.43 21.41 -18.52
C SER A 118 1.46 20.50 -17.90
N GLY A 119 2.46 20.08 -18.69
CA GLY A 119 3.57 19.29 -18.21
C GLY A 119 4.84 19.52 -19.04
N MET A 120 5.94 18.95 -18.59
CA MET A 120 7.22 18.97 -19.30
C MET A 120 7.44 17.68 -20.06
N VAL A 121 7.86 17.79 -21.31
CA VAL A 121 8.19 16.63 -22.15
C VAL A 121 9.47 15.97 -21.68
N GLU A 122 9.40 14.66 -21.49
CA GLU A 122 10.56 13.80 -21.29
C GLU A 122 10.67 12.81 -22.45
N GLN A 123 11.86 12.68 -23.03
CA GLN A 123 12.06 11.75 -24.13
C GLN A 123 12.03 10.30 -23.66
N GLY A 124 11.16 9.49 -24.27
CA GLY A 124 11.14 8.05 -24.11
C GLY A 124 12.29 7.37 -24.86
N ARG A 125 12.66 6.18 -24.40
CA ARG A 125 13.74 5.38 -24.99
C ARG A 125 13.48 4.99 -26.46
N ASP A 126 12.22 4.91 -26.86
CA ASP A 126 11.80 4.39 -28.17
C ASP A 126 11.50 5.48 -29.21
N GLY A 127 11.60 6.75 -28.86
CA GLY A 127 11.39 7.89 -29.78
C GLY A 127 9.97 8.04 -30.35
N LYS A 128 9.07 7.12 -30.07
CA LYS A 128 7.68 7.13 -30.56
C LYS A 128 6.68 7.57 -29.50
N MET A 129 6.97 7.24 -28.24
CA MET A 129 6.13 7.60 -27.10
C MET A 129 6.64 8.89 -26.48
N ILE A 130 5.74 9.84 -26.26
CA ILE A 130 6.06 11.04 -25.52
C ILE A 130 5.62 10.87 -24.06
N TYR A 131 6.55 11.10 -23.14
CA TYR A 131 6.30 11.11 -21.73
C TYR A 131 6.21 12.56 -21.25
N VAL A 132 5.25 12.85 -20.40
CA VAL A 132 5.01 14.19 -19.86
C VAL A 132 5.10 14.14 -18.34
N ASN A 133 6.03 14.89 -17.77
CA ASN A 133 6.14 15.03 -16.33
C ASN A 133 5.11 16.06 -15.83
N LEU A 134 4.16 15.57 -15.02
CA LEU A 134 3.06 16.36 -14.45
C LEU A 134 3.36 16.85 -13.02
N GLY A 135 4.59 16.62 -12.53
CA GLY A 135 5.03 16.99 -11.19
C GLY A 135 4.82 15.88 -10.15
N LYS A 136 3.63 15.33 -10.04
CA LYS A 136 3.31 14.23 -9.10
C LYS A 136 3.40 12.85 -9.75
N THR A 137 3.21 12.78 -11.04
CA THR A 137 3.21 11.55 -11.84
C THR A 137 3.61 11.84 -13.27
N GLU A 138 3.72 10.80 -14.07
CA GLU A 138 4.07 10.85 -15.47
C GLU A 138 2.87 10.48 -16.34
N GLY A 139 2.59 11.30 -17.35
CA GLY A 139 1.62 11.01 -18.39
C GLY A 139 2.30 10.42 -19.62
N LYS A 140 1.53 9.66 -20.40
CA LYS A 140 1.98 9.07 -21.68
C LYS A 140 1.11 9.58 -22.81
N VAL A 141 1.74 10.04 -23.89
CA VAL A 141 1.07 10.42 -25.13
C VAL A 141 1.46 9.44 -26.23
N PRO A 142 0.58 8.48 -26.55
CA PRO A 142 0.87 7.50 -27.59
C PRO A 142 0.91 8.16 -28.99
N PRO A 143 1.59 7.56 -29.97
CA PRO A 143 1.72 8.13 -31.32
C PRO A 143 0.40 8.48 -32.00
N GLN A 144 -0.67 7.79 -31.66
CA GLN A 144 -2.02 8.03 -32.20
C GLN A 144 -2.66 9.32 -31.73
N GLU A 145 -2.25 9.79 -30.55
CA GLU A 145 -2.74 11.02 -29.91
C GLU A 145 -1.81 12.23 -30.14
N GLN A 146 -0.71 12.02 -30.87
CA GLN A 146 0.22 13.08 -31.26
C GLN A 146 -0.23 13.75 -32.52
N VAL A 147 -0.08 15.08 -32.59
CA VAL A 147 -0.40 15.85 -33.79
C VAL A 147 0.68 15.59 -34.86
N PRO A 148 0.32 15.15 -36.07
CA PRO A 148 1.29 14.91 -37.13
C PRO A 148 2.03 16.22 -37.50
N GLY A 149 3.36 16.16 -37.48
CA GLY A 149 4.22 17.31 -37.81
C GLY A 149 4.68 18.14 -36.63
N GLU A 150 4.19 17.90 -35.42
CA GLU A 150 4.72 18.50 -34.21
C GLU A 150 5.84 17.64 -33.60
N HIS A 151 6.95 18.27 -33.33
CA HIS A 151 8.08 17.64 -32.64
C HIS A 151 8.33 18.35 -31.33
N PHE A 152 8.43 17.60 -30.25
CA PHE A 152 8.72 18.10 -28.90
C PHE A 152 10.10 17.62 -28.48
N GLU A 153 10.89 18.52 -27.91
CA GLU A 153 12.20 18.19 -27.35
C GLU A 153 12.10 17.99 -25.83
N HIS A 154 13.08 17.30 -25.29
CA HIS A 154 13.19 17.10 -23.84
C HIS A 154 13.25 18.46 -23.12
N GLY A 155 12.35 18.65 -22.15
CA GLY A 155 12.23 19.91 -21.40
C GLY A 155 11.23 20.91 -21.94
N ASP A 156 10.59 20.64 -23.10
CA ASP A 156 9.54 21.50 -23.62
C ASP A 156 8.29 21.43 -22.74
N ARG A 157 7.62 22.58 -22.57
CA ARG A 157 6.31 22.64 -21.92
C ARG A 157 5.21 22.45 -22.93
N ILE A 158 4.33 21.48 -22.66
CA ILE A 158 3.16 21.22 -23.49
C ILE A 158 1.89 21.18 -22.66
N LYS A 159 0.76 21.45 -23.33
CA LYS A 159 -0.57 21.27 -22.77
C LYS A 159 -1.16 19.97 -23.31
N CYS A 160 -1.63 19.12 -22.43
CA CYS A 160 -2.23 17.85 -22.77
C CYS A 160 -3.67 17.76 -22.31
N PHE A 161 -4.52 17.16 -23.14
CA PHE A 161 -5.88 16.81 -22.77
C PHE A 161 -5.89 15.45 -22.07
N VAL A 162 -6.46 15.39 -20.87
CA VAL A 162 -6.54 14.16 -20.09
C VAL A 162 -7.68 13.31 -20.60
N VAL A 163 -7.35 12.17 -21.21
CA VAL A 163 -8.32 11.21 -21.77
C VAL A 163 -8.70 10.15 -20.74
N ASP A 164 -7.73 9.62 -20.01
CA ASP A 164 -7.94 8.55 -19.04
C ASP A 164 -6.83 8.57 -17.98
N VAL A 165 -7.14 8.07 -16.79
CA VAL A 165 -6.22 7.89 -15.67
C VAL A 165 -6.34 6.46 -15.15
N LYS A 166 -5.22 5.73 -15.10
CA LYS A 166 -5.16 4.33 -14.65
C LYS A 166 -4.20 4.15 -13.48
#